data_ad397af9df978579a68a8b6158855f7b
#
_entry.id   ad397af9df978579a68a8b6158855f7b
#
_cell.length_a   1.000
_cell.length_b   1.000
_cell.length_c   1.000
_cell.angle_alpha   90.00
_cell.angle_beta   90.00
_cell.angle_gamma   90.00
#
_symmetry.space_group_name_H-M   'P 1'
#
loop_
_entity.id
_entity.type
_entity.pdbx_description
1 polymer ?
#
loop_
_entity_poly.entity_id
_entity_poly.type
_entity_poly.pdbx_seq_one_letter_code
_entity_poly.pdbx_strand_id
1 'polypeptide(L)'
;MCTVAALALGVPVLLAPSPAAAAVPTYSVHLQNSVTGLNAADSGGTVAAHNPKGNEDHQQWTPVAVSGGHQLRNTDESGICLGRSGTSAVTTACGADGTTWTITAGTGSTYTIGVPGTSQYLTGVSSDSSAVRIGSSGDLARWYLTPVTYATTAMPSADTRTLDQVTFLTSHNAFANGVDGDFASFPVSLFPNQSWGVSRQLTDGVRGFMLDAYTVSGQAVLCHNSCDGVSGPVPLATDLQRMVDFLKANPGQFVTVFLEDYTASDVLKSSLASVSGLSDVLYRPDQEGVATSGWPRMADLAARGKQLLIFSDRTRASDVSSGYATRDTFGVMYQREWTVENYWSMGGGIGDSDWSCYSRWGTGRPLTTDSAAFHPLFVMNHFRDYTISGTAETDNGKLQNRAQTFCTPAARKKPNYLAVDRYDLGSPSPVTTVDTLNTYVLTPGQ
;
A
#
# COMPACT_ATOMS: atom_id res chain seq x y z
N MET A 1 -48.34 0.55 -56.93
CA MET A 1 -48.07 -0.01 -55.64
C MET A 1 -46.81 -0.84 -55.78
N CYS A 2 -45.66 -0.29 -55.42
CA CYS A 2 -44.37 -1.01 -55.38
C CYS A 2 -44.02 -1.29 -53.88
N THR A 3 -43.99 -2.56 -53.57
CA THR A 3 -43.60 -3.05 -52.24
C THR A 3 -42.06 -3.16 -52.19
N VAL A 4 -41.40 -2.41 -51.30
CA VAL A 4 -39.96 -2.52 -51.03
C VAL A 4 -39.78 -3.50 -49.89
N ALA A 5 -39.12 -4.62 -50.14
CA ALA A 5 -38.72 -5.58 -49.11
C ALA A 5 -37.37 -5.12 -48.49
N ALA A 6 -37.35 -4.85 -47.20
CA ALA A 6 -36.14 -4.57 -46.47
C ALA A 6 -35.45 -5.88 -46.05
N LEU A 7 -34.25 -6.12 -46.58
CA LEU A 7 -33.36 -7.18 -46.08
C LEU A 7 -32.68 -6.71 -44.81
N ALA A 8 -32.96 -7.36 -43.69
CA ALA A 8 -32.21 -7.19 -42.44
C ALA A 8 -30.93 -8.03 -42.49
N LEU A 9 -29.79 -7.39 -42.68
CA LEU A 9 -28.47 -8.01 -42.52
C LEU A 9 -28.16 -8.17 -41.05
N GLY A 10 -28.30 -9.39 -40.54
CA GLY A 10 -27.84 -9.76 -39.17
C GLY A 10 -26.32 -9.74 -39.14
N VAL A 11 -25.77 -8.79 -38.35
CA VAL A 11 -24.34 -8.76 -38.02
C VAL A 11 -24.08 -9.87 -37.00
N PRO A 12 -23.16 -10.83 -37.25
CA PRO A 12 -22.82 -11.83 -36.26
C PRO A 12 -22.11 -11.13 -35.07
N VAL A 13 -22.71 -11.21 -33.91
CA VAL A 13 -22.04 -10.83 -32.66
C VAL A 13 -20.94 -11.86 -32.37
N LEU A 14 -19.70 -11.52 -32.66
CA LEU A 14 -18.54 -12.28 -32.24
C LEU A 14 -18.48 -12.17 -30.71
N LEU A 15 -18.93 -13.21 -30.01
CA LEU A 15 -18.68 -13.38 -28.56
C LEU A 15 -17.16 -13.46 -28.41
N ALA A 16 -16.59 -12.46 -27.74
CA ALA A 16 -15.20 -12.53 -27.29
C ALA A 16 -15.02 -13.81 -26.43
N PRO A 17 -13.95 -14.58 -26.65
CA PRO A 17 -13.71 -15.76 -25.82
C PRO A 17 -13.64 -15.31 -24.34
N SER A 18 -14.36 -16.01 -23.47
CA SER A 18 -14.23 -15.82 -22.03
C SER A 18 -12.76 -15.97 -21.65
N PRO A 19 -12.19 -15.08 -20.81
CA PRO A 19 -10.82 -15.25 -20.35
C PRO A 19 -10.68 -16.65 -19.74
N ALA A 20 -9.66 -17.39 -20.16
CA ALA A 20 -9.36 -18.69 -19.60
C ALA A 20 -9.25 -18.56 -18.09
N ALA A 21 -9.88 -19.47 -17.33
CA ALA A 21 -9.73 -19.51 -15.88
C ALA A 21 -8.24 -19.61 -15.53
N ALA A 22 -7.76 -18.78 -14.60
CA ALA A 22 -6.37 -18.79 -14.21
C ALA A 22 -5.98 -20.18 -13.69
N ALA A 23 -4.88 -20.73 -14.23
CA ALA A 23 -4.38 -22.03 -13.77
C ALA A 23 -3.93 -21.97 -12.32
N VAL A 24 -4.06 -23.08 -11.59
CA VAL A 24 -3.50 -23.20 -10.23
C VAL A 24 -1.97 -23.10 -10.33
N PRO A 25 -1.32 -22.23 -9.54
CA PRO A 25 0.14 -22.09 -9.55
C PRO A 25 0.85 -23.41 -9.18
N THR A 26 2.02 -23.65 -9.75
CA THR A 26 2.89 -24.80 -9.44
C THR A 26 4.13 -24.41 -8.62
N TYR A 27 4.21 -23.15 -8.23
CA TYR A 27 5.27 -22.57 -7.38
C TYR A 27 4.71 -22.23 -5.99
N SER A 28 5.59 -21.92 -5.04
CA SER A 28 5.21 -21.58 -3.67
C SER A 28 4.44 -20.27 -3.61
N VAL A 29 3.35 -20.26 -2.85
CA VAL A 29 2.43 -19.14 -2.69
C VAL A 29 2.11 -18.90 -1.22
N HIS A 30 1.71 -17.69 -0.89
CA HIS A 30 0.94 -17.39 0.32
C HIS A 30 -0.55 -17.61 0.02
N LEU A 31 -1.26 -18.32 0.91
CA LEU A 31 -2.71 -18.37 0.89
C LEU A 31 -3.23 -17.14 1.63
N GLN A 32 -3.43 -16.05 0.90
CA GLN A 32 -3.85 -14.78 1.46
C GLN A 32 -5.36 -14.59 1.30
N ASN A 33 -6.07 -14.38 2.41
CA ASN A 33 -7.50 -14.17 2.35
C ASN A 33 -7.83 -12.82 1.67
N SER A 34 -8.70 -12.83 0.67
CA SER A 34 -8.96 -11.64 -0.16
C SER A 34 -9.71 -10.52 0.57
N VAL A 35 -10.38 -10.84 1.66
CA VAL A 35 -11.16 -9.87 2.47
C VAL A 35 -10.32 -9.29 3.60
N THR A 36 -9.57 -10.17 4.30
CA THR A 36 -8.85 -9.77 5.52
C THR A 36 -7.39 -9.41 5.28
N GLY A 37 -6.81 -9.89 4.17
CA GLY A 37 -5.39 -9.73 3.87
C GLY A 37 -4.47 -10.62 4.72
N LEU A 38 -5.02 -11.45 5.61
CA LEU A 38 -4.24 -12.38 6.44
C LEU A 38 -3.84 -13.63 5.65
N ASN A 39 -2.67 -14.18 5.96
CA ASN A 39 -2.17 -15.42 5.40
C ASN A 39 -2.58 -16.62 6.26
N ALA A 40 -2.93 -17.73 5.63
CA ALA A 40 -3.03 -19.02 6.32
C ALA A 40 -1.62 -19.57 6.60
N ALA A 41 -1.32 -19.88 7.85
CA ALA A 41 -0.03 -20.33 8.33
C ALA A 41 -0.13 -21.63 9.12
N ASP A 42 0.88 -22.47 9.01
CA ASP A 42 1.05 -23.59 9.96
C ASP A 42 1.39 -23.02 11.35
N SER A 43 0.68 -23.48 12.35
CA SER A 43 0.84 -23.12 13.75
C SER A 43 0.95 -24.36 14.65
N GLY A 44 1.80 -25.30 14.23
CA GLY A 44 2.08 -26.52 15.00
C GLY A 44 0.90 -27.51 15.04
N GLY A 45 0.49 -28.00 13.89
CA GLY A 45 -0.62 -28.95 13.74
C GLY A 45 -1.99 -28.31 13.52
N THR A 46 -2.10 -26.99 13.66
CA THR A 46 -3.29 -26.20 13.31
C THR A 46 -2.95 -25.18 12.25
N VAL A 47 -3.95 -24.68 11.53
CA VAL A 47 -3.76 -23.56 10.59
C VAL A 47 -4.41 -22.33 11.17
N ALA A 48 -3.60 -21.28 11.38
CA ALA A 48 -4.05 -19.98 11.87
C ALA A 48 -3.89 -18.90 10.80
N ALA A 49 -4.66 -17.84 10.93
CA ALA A 49 -4.50 -16.64 10.11
C ALA A 49 -3.43 -15.74 10.75
N HIS A 50 -2.46 -15.29 9.98
CA HIS A 50 -1.39 -14.42 10.46
C HIS A 50 -1.18 -13.22 9.55
N ASN A 51 -0.69 -12.14 10.14
CA ASN A 51 -0.20 -11.00 9.40
C ASN A 51 0.87 -11.44 8.40
N PRO A 52 0.84 -10.94 7.14
CA PRO A 52 1.79 -11.36 6.12
C PRO A 52 3.24 -11.08 6.50
N LYS A 53 4.07 -12.11 6.46
CA LYS A 53 5.53 -12.05 6.58
C LYS A 53 6.14 -12.90 5.46
N GLY A 54 6.70 -12.25 4.46
CA GLY A 54 7.11 -12.90 3.20
C GLY A 54 8.20 -13.96 3.35
N ASN A 55 9.04 -13.87 4.37
CA ASN A 55 10.12 -14.84 4.62
C ASN A 55 9.77 -15.92 5.65
N GLU A 56 8.54 -15.97 6.12
CA GLU A 56 8.08 -16.97 7.07
C GLU A 56 7.60 -18.22 6.32
N ASP A 57 8.42 -19.26 6.27
CA ASP A 57 8.16 -20.46 5.48
C ASP A 57 6.87 -21.18 5.90
N HIS A 58 6.49 -21.10 7.19
CA HIS A 58 5.23 -21.65 7.69
C HIS A 58 3.98 -20.96 7.10
N GLN A 59 4.10 -19.77 6.49
CA GLN A 59 3.04 -19.09 5.73
C GLN A 59 3.04 -19.48 4.25
N GLN A 60 3.97 -20.31 3.79
CA GLN A 60 4.16 -20.62 2.38
C GLN A 60 3.68 -22.04 2.05
N TRP A 61 2.99 -22.16 0.93
CA TRP A 61 2.36 -23.39 0.49
C TRP A 61 2.65 -23.63 -0.99
N THR A 62 3.02 -24.88 -1.33
CA THR A 62 3.19 -25.27 -2.73
C THR A 62 2.00 -26.12 -3.17
N PRO A 63 1.18 -25.66 -4.13
CA PRO A 63 0.14 -26.46 -4.74
C PRO A 63 0.76 -27.60 -5.57
N VAL A 64 0.37 -28.83 -5.30
CA VAL A 64 0.83 -30.02 -6.02
C VAL A 64 -0.38 -30.80 -6.52
N ALA A 65 -0.47 -31.01 -7.83
CA ALA A 65 -1.55 -31.80 -8.40
C ALA A 65 -1.47 -33.27 -7.96
N VAL A 66 -2.59 -33.82 -7.55
CA VAL A 66 -2.75 -35.23 -7.14
C VAL A 66 -4.04 -35.81 -7.72
N SER A 67 -4.26 -37.11 -7.60
CA SER A 67 -5.54 -37.69 -7.98
C SER A 67 -6.69 -37.07 -7.18
N GLY A 68 -7.68 -36.54 -7.88
CA GLY A 68 -8.86 -35.91 -7.26
C GLY A 68 -8.70 -34.42 -6.88
N GLY A 69 -7.55 -33.76 -7.17
CA GLY A 69 -7.38 -32.34 -6.90
C GLY A 69 -5.94 -31.91 -6.67
N HIS A 70 -5.72 -31.15 -5.60
CA HIS A 70 -4.40 -30.62 -5.23
C HIS A 70 -4.12 -30.86 -3.74
N GLN A 71 -2.86 -31.05 -3.42
CA GLN A 71 -2.32 -30.87 -2.07
C GLN A 71 -1.68 -29.49 -1.96
N LEU A 72 -1.80 -28.86 -0.80
CA LEU A 72 -1.10 -27.62 -0.45
C LEU A 72 -0.03 -28.01 0.56
N ARG A 73 1.21 -28.16 0.10
CA ARG A 73 2.37 -28.61 0.89
C ARG A 73 3.00 -27.40 1.57
N ASN A 74 3.19 -27.48 2.89
CA ASN A 74 3.92 -26.47 3.63
C ASN A 74 5.40 -26.48 3.21
N THR A 75 6.03 -25.29 3.15
CA THR A 75 7.43 -25.19 2.73
C THR A 75 8.40 -25.30 3.89
N ASP A 76 7.96 -25.03 5.12
CA ASP A 76 8.77 -25.17 6.34
C ASP A 76 8.98 -26.64 6.73
N GLU A 77 7.91 -27.42 6.72
CA GLU A 77 7.96 -28.82 7.11
C GLU A 77 7.73 -29.78 5.92
N SER A 78 8.80 -30.49 5.54
CA SER A 78 8.73 -31.49 4.48
C SER A 78 7.73 -32.59 4.81
N GLY A 79 6.83 -32.86 3.88
CA GLY A 79 5.81 -33.92 4.03
C GLY A 79 4.57 -33.51 4.80
N ILE A 80 4.46 -32.24 5.24
CA ILE A 80 3.27 -31.69 5.88
C ILE A 80 2.42 -30.93 4.85
N CYS A 81 1.11 -31.11 4.94
CA CYS A 81 0.11 -30.52 4.06
C CYS A 81 -1.01 -29.82 4.83
N LEU A 82 -1.61 -28.81 4.21
CA LEU A 82 -2.90 -28.30 4.62
C LEU A 82 -3.94 -29.42 4.55
N GLY A 83 -4.58 -29.69 5.67
CA GLY A 83 -5.63 -30.68 5.80
C GLY A 83 -6.83 -30.13 6.56
N ARG A 84 -7.78 -30.99 6.85
CA ARG A 84 -8.96 -30.68 7.65
C ARG A 84 -9.25 -31.77 8.69
N SER A 85 -9.78 -31.34 9.83
CA SER A 85 -10.35 -32.21 10.86
C SER A 85 -11.69 -31.61 11.29
N GLY A 86 -12.78 -32.21 10.85
CA GLY A 86 -14.12 -31.63 11.02
C GLY A 86 -14.23 -30.27 10.34
N THR A 87 -14.52 -29.23 11.12
CA THR A 87 -14.62 -27.82 10.67
C THR A 87 -13.34 -27.02 10.87
N SER A 88 -12.24 -27.64 11.28
CA SER A 88 -10.95 -26.98 11.51
C SER A 88 -9.99 -27.24 10.36
N ALA A 89 -9.27 -26.21 9.92
CA ALA A 89 -8.09 -26.38 9.09
C ALA A 89 -6.92 -26.81 9.98
N VAL A 90 -6.19 -27.83 9.56
CA VAL A 90 -5.06 -28.42 10.31
C VAL A 90 -3.88 -28.66 9.37
N THR A 91 -2.71 -28.89 9.94
CA THR A 91 -1.58 -29.46 9.20
C THR A 91 -1.39 -30.90 9.60
N THR A 92 -1.10 -31.75 8.62
CA THR A 92 -0.96 -33.20 8.79
C THR A 92 -0.09 -33.76 7.66
N ALA A 93 0.31 -35.05 7.81
CA ALA A 93 1.10 -35.73 6.79
C ALA A 93 0.43 -35.64 5.40
N CYS A 94 1.18 -35.33 4.37
CA CYS A 94 0.69 -35.31 2.99
C CYS A 94 0.22 -36.71 2.59
N GLY A 95 -0.96 -36.81 1.95
CA GLY A 95 -1.60 -38.07 1.60
C GLY A 95 -2.52 -38.63 2.68
N ALA A 96 -2.56 -38.03 3.88
CA ALA A 96 -3.59 -38.37 4.88
C ALA A 96 -4.99 -37.92 4.40
N ASP A 97 -6.03 -38.48 4.96
CA ASP A 97 -7.41 -38.12 4.67
C ASP A 97 -7.63 -36.61 4.96
N GLY A 98 -8.32 -35.95 4.05
CA GLY A 98 -8.61 -34.52 4.18
C GLY A 98 -7.51 -33.56 3.69
N THR A 99 -6.41 -34.08 3.10
CA THR A 99 -5.32 -33.22 2.53
C THR A 99 -5.49 -32.93 1.05
N THR A 100 -6.53 -33.46 0.39
CA THR A 100 -6.85 -33.15 -1.02
C THR A 100 -7.90 -32.04 -1.10
N TRP A 101 -7.67 -31.07 -1.98
CA TRP A 101 -8.50 -29.87 -2.16
C TRP A 101 -8.87 -29.67 -3.63
N THR A 102 -10.06 -29.17 -3.89
CA THR A 102 -10.47 -28.65 -5.19
C THR A 102 -10.18 -27.16 -5.23
N ILE A 103 -9.17 -26.74 -6.01
CA ILE A 103 -8.82 -25.32 -6.17
C ILE A 103 -9.47 -24.81 -7.45
N THR A 104 -10.37 -23.84 -7.33
CA THR A 104 -11.14 -23.28 -8.45
C THR A 104 -10.90 -21.80 -8.56
N ALA A 105 -10.52 -21.34 -9.75
CA ALA A 105 -10.36 -19.92 -10.03
C ALA A 105 -11.71 -19.18 -9.97
N GLY A 106 -11.69 -17.99 -9.35
CA GLY A 106 -12.81 -17.09 -9.23
C GLY A 106 -12.58 -15.76 -9.96
N THR A 107 -13.33 -14.74 -9.60
CA THR A 107 -13.17 -13.38 -10.14
C THR A 107 -12.03 -12.64 -9.45
N GLY A 108 -11.40 -11.67 -10.13
CA GLY A 108 -10.37 -10.80 -9.55
C GLY A 108 -9.11 -11.55 -9.07
N SER A 109 -8.67 -12.56 -9.82
CA SER A 109 -7.51 -13.41 -9.48
C SER A 109 -7.64 -14.16 -8.14
N THR A 110 -8.85 -14.34 -7.63
CA THR A 110 -9.09 -15.13 -6.44
C THR A 110 -9.34 -16.60 -6.78
N TYR A 111 -9.21 -17.45 -5.75
CA TYR A 111 -9.51 -18.87 -5.81
C TYR A 111 -10.39 -19.26 -4.63
N THR A 112 -11.19 -20.31 -4.82
CA THR A 112 -11.78 -21.04 -3.71
C THR A 112 -11.01 -22.36 -3.51
N ILE A 113 -10.80 -22.74 -2.25
CA ILE A 113 -10.11 -23.97 -1.84
C ILE A 113 -11.18 -24.85 -1.19
N GLY A 114 -11.80 -25.70 -2.00
CA GLY A 114 -12.98 -26.50 -1.63
C GLY A 114 -12.63 -27.92 -1.17
N VAL A 115 -13.47 -28.47 -0.32
CA VAL A 115 -13.44 -29.88 0.06
C VAL A 115 -14.08 -30.70 -1.08
N PRO A 116 -13.37 -31.67 -1.68
CA PRO A 116 -13.87 -32.43 -2.83
C PRO A 116 -15.24 -33.05 -2.58
N GLY A 117 -16.15 -32.92 -3.56
CA GLY A 117 -17.49 -33.48 -3.52
C GLY A 117 -18.47 -32.83 -2.52
N THR A 118 -18.12 -31.69 -1.96
CA THR A 118 -18.97 -30.97 -1.00
C THR A 118 -19.11 -29.49 -1.38
N SER A 119 -19.93 -28.74 -0.63
CA SER A 119 -20.04 -27.27 -0.70
C SER A 119 -19.29 -26.58 0.46
N GLN A 120 -18.27 -27.21 1.00
CA GLN A 120 -17.43 -26.67 2.07
C GLN A 120 -16.09 -26.17 1.52
N TYR A 121 -15.56 -25.11 2.13
CA TYR A 121 -14.38 -24.39 1.67
C TYR A 121 -13.47 -24.02 2.84
N LEU A 122 -12.18 -23.88 2.57
CA LEU A 122 -11.27 -23.16 3.46
C LEU A 122 -11.77 -21.74 3.63
N THR A 123 -11.96 -21.27 4.86
CA THR A 123 -12.59 -19.99 5.18
C THR A 123 -11.69 -19.18 6.10
N GLY A 124 -11.35 -17.96 5.69
CA GLY A 124 -10.55 -17.03 6.46
C GLY A 124 -11.28 -16.52 7.71
N VAL A 125 -10.53 -15.85 8.56
CA VAL A 125 -11.00 -15.22 9.79
C VAL A 125 -10.49 -13.77 9.84
N SER A 126 -11.12 -12.93 10.66
CA SER A 126 -10.86 -11.48 10.68
C SER A 126 -9.78 -11.05 11.68
N SER A 127 -9.24 -11.97 12.48
CA SER A 127 -8.27 -11.64 13.53
C SER A 127 -6.99 -12.44 13.35
N ASP A 128 -5.85 -11.77 13.54
CA ASP A 128 -4.54 -12.40 13.63
C ASP A 128 -4.52 -13.50 14.68
N SER A 129 -3.72 -14.54 14.47
CA SER A 129 -3.57 -15.71 15.34
C SER A 129 -4.84 -16.53 15.58
N SER A 130 -5.91 -16.29 14.82
CA SER A 130 -7.16 -17.04 14.92
C SER A 130 -7.18 -18.25 13.98
N ALA A 131 -7.76 -19.37 14.45
CA ALA A 131 -7.81 -20.62 13.68
C ALA A 131 -8.64 -20.45 12.38
N VAL A 132 -8.03 -20.80 11.26
CA VAL A 132 -8.69 -20.93 9.94
C VAL A 132 -9.66 -22.10 9.98
N ARG A 133 -10.78 -21.99 9.29
CA ARG A 133 -11.90 -22.94 9.40
C ARG A 133 -12.32 -23.53 8.06
N ILE A 134 -13.12 -24.57 8.14
CA ILE A 134 -13.87 -25.12 7.00
C ILE A 134 -15.32 -24.67 7.17
N GLY A 135 -15.84 -23.98 6.15
CA GLY A 135 -17.17 -23.39 6.20
C GLY A 135 -17.87 -23.36 4.84
N SER A 136 -19.01 -22.69 4.78
CA SER A 136 -19.76 -22.50 3.54
C SER A 136 -19.11 -21.46 2.63
N SER A 137 -19.58 -21.39 1.38
CA SER A 137 -19.19 -20.34 0.42
C SER A 137 -19.52 -18.94 0.97
N GLY A 138 -18.71 -17.97 0.59
CA GLY A 138 -18.88 -16.55 0.97
C GLY A 138 -17.58 -15.80 0.69
N ASP A 139 -17.55 -14.51 1.06
CA ASP A 139 -16.38 -13.67 0.77
C ASP A 139 -15.12 -14.17 1.47
N LEU A 140 -15.24 -14.67 2.72
CA LEU A 140 -14.12 -15.24 3.47
C LEU A 140 -13.61 -16.59 2.90
N ALA A 141 -14.32 -17.21 1.96
CA ALA A 141 -13.86 -18.42 1.25
C ALA A 141 -13.00 -18.10 0.01
N ARG A 142 -12.72 -16.81 -0.26
CA ARG A 142 -11.91 -16.36 -1.38
C ARG A 142 -10.49 -16.08 -0.95
N TRP A 143 -9.54 -16.65 -1.69
CA TRP A 143 -8.12 -16.60 -1.39
C TRP A 143 -7.35 -16.12 -2.61
N TYR A 144 -6.34 -15.30 -2.40
CA TYR A 144 -5.27 -15.13 -3.38
C TYR A 144 -4.24 -16.23 -3.16
N LEU A 145 -3.74 -16.80 -4.25
CA LEU A 145 -2.54 -17.63 -4.27
C LEU A 145 -1.39 -16.70 -4.66
N THR A 146 -0.93 -15.93 -3.69
CA THR A 146 0.03 -14.85 -3.90
C THR A 146 1.44 -15.43 -4.05
N PRO A 147 2.16 -15.18 -5.15
CA PRO A 147 3.53 -15.66 -5.30
C PRO A 147 4.42 -15.22 -4.14
N VAL A 148 5.26 -16.11 -3.64
CA VAL A 148 6.32 -15.75 -2.67
C VAL A 148 7.33 -14.81 -3.32
N THR A 149 7.63 -15.04 -4.60
CA THR A 149 8.49 -14.18 -5.40
C THR A 149 7.77 -13.82 -6.70
N TYR A 150 7.61 -12.53 -6.95
CA TYR A 150 7.01 -12.04 -8.19
C TYR A 150 8.02 -12.03 -9.33
N ALA A 151 7.59 -12.44 -10.51
CA ALA A 151 8.31 -12.16 -11.74
C ALA A 151 8.21 -10.65 -12.06
N THR A 152 9.23 -10.13 -12.70
CA THR A 152 9.33 -8.71 -13.02
C THR A 152 9.58 -8.51 -14.51
N THR A 153 9.12 -7.37 -15.02
CA THR A 153 9.47 -6.86 -16.35
C THR A 153 10.10 -5.48 -16.21
N ALA A 154 10.85 -5.05 -17.22
CA ALA A 154 11.48 -3.73 -17.19
C ALA A 154 10.44 -2.61 -17.00
N MET A 155 10.84 -1.58 -16.26
CA MET A 155 10.01 -0.38 -16.10
C MET A 155 9.65 0.21 -17.46
N PRO A 156 8.40 0.58 -17.71
CA PRO A 156 8.02 1.32 -18.90
C PRO A 156 8.83 2.62 -19.09
N SER A 157 8.96 3.07 -20.31
CA SER A 157 9.66 4.34 -20.61
C SER A 157 9.07 5.52 -19.83
N ALA A 158 9.84 6.59 -19.71
CA ALA A 158 9.40 7.81 -19.00
C ALA A 158 8.09 8.38 -19.57
N ASP A 159 7.86 8.23 -20.88
CA ASP A 159 6.66 8.75 -21.56
C ASP A 159 5.42 7.90 -21.35
N THR A 160 5.57 6.65 -20.92
CA THR A 160 4.45 5.69 -20.86
C THR A 160 4.11 5.24 -19.43
N ARG A 161 5.05 5.35 -18.48
CA ARG A 161 4.81 4.93 -17.10
C ARG A 161 3.75 5.78 -16.42
N THR A 162 2.85 5.13 -15.69
CA THR A 162 1.81 5.78 -14.89
C THR A 162 2.27 6.03 -13.46
N LEU A 163 1.57 6.91 -12.74
CA LEU A 163 1.92 7.29 -11.36
C LEU A 163 1.99 6.07 -10.41
N ASP A 164 1.09 5.12 -10.55
CA ASP A 164 1.03 3.88 -9.75
C ASP A 164 2.15 2.88 -10.07
N GLN A 165 2.93 3.09 -11.12
CA GLN A 165 4.10 2.28 -11.45
C GLN A 165 5.40 2.79 -10.82
N VAL A 166 5.42 4.05 -10.34
CA VAL A 166 6.61 4.71 -9.82
C VAL A 166 6.72 4.53 -8.31
N THR A 167 7.94 4.30 -7.82
CA THR A 167 8.29 4.32 -6.39
C THR A 167 8.98 5.64 -6.05
N PHE A 168 8.56 6.29 -4.97
CA PHE A 168 9.08 7.55 -4.48
C PHE A 168 9.70 7.39 -3.09
N LEU A 169 10.86 7.99 -2.87
CA LEU A 169 11.42 8.17 -1.55
C LEU A 169 10.53 9.13 -0.75
N THR A 170 10.17 8.74 0.46
CA THR A 170 9.28 9.51 1.33
C THR A 170 9.94 9.73 2.68
N SER A 171 9.99 10.98 3.13
CA SER A 171 10.44 11.33 4.47
C SER A 171 9.28 11.29 5.45
N HIS A 172 9.36 10.38 6.43
CA HIS A 172 8.48 10.40 7.59
C HIS A 172 8.81 11.63 8.45
N ASN A 173 7.79 12.38 8.89
CA ASN A 173 7.94 13.62 9.65
C ASN A 173 9.02 14.54 9.07
N ALA A 174 8.90 14.88 7.80
CA ALA A 174 9.90 15.62 7.03
C ALA A 174 10.32 16.95 7.68
N PHE A 175 9.40 17.61 8.37
CA PHE A 175 9.58 18.85 9.12
C PHE A 175 10.36 18.66 10.43
N ALA A 176 10.36 17.46 11.00
CA ALA A 176 11.04 17.14 12.26
C ALA A 176 12.54 16.92 12.05
N ASN A 177 13.26 17.98 11.66
CA ASN A 177 14.67 17.95 11.27
C ASN A 177 15.56 18.89 12.10
N GLY A 178 14.97 19.85 12.84
CA GLY A 178 15.72 20.83 13.66
C GLY A 178 16.52 21.85 12.87
N VAL A 179 16.49 21.81 11.51
CA VAL A 179 17.16 22.76 10.61
C VAL A 179 16.21 23.88 10.21
N ASP A 180 14.96 23.53 9.91
CA ASP A 180 13.95 24.47 9.44
C ASP A 180 13.28 25.25 10.58
N GLY A 181 13.24 24.69 11.80
CA GLY A 181 12.63 25.28 12.99
C GLY A 181 12.42 24.26 14.10
N ASP A 182 11.83 24.70 15.20
CA ASP A 182 11.44 23.80 16.29
C ASP A 182 10.23 22.96 15.88
N PHE A 183 10.28 21.67 16.16
CA PHE A 183 9.25 20.72 15.76
C PHE A 183 8.59 19.99 16.95
N ALA A 184 9.21 20.02 18.13
CA ALA A 184 8.71 19.34 19.34
C ALA A 184 9.29 19.97 20.60
N SER A 185 8.58 19.78 21.72
CA SER A 185 9.11 20.08 23.05
C SER A 185 10.08 18.99 23.52
N PHE A 186 10.93 19.35 24.51
CA PHE A 186 11.78 18.36 25.20
C PHE A 186 10.92 17.28 25.90
N PRO A 187 11.28 15.98 25.88
CA PRO A 187 12.51 15.41 25.29
C PRO A 187 12.38 14.97 23.82
N VAL A 188 11.22 15.09 23.17
CA VAL A 188 10.97 14.62 21.80
C VAL A 188 11.88 15.34 20.79
N SER A 189 12.17 16.62 21.00
CA SER A 189 13.10 17.41 20.20
C SER A 189 14.53 16.86 20.09
N LEU A 190 14.91 15.90 20.96
CA LEU A 190 16.20 15.22 20.89
C LEU A 190 16.26 14.11 19.81
N PHE A 191 15.12 13.74 19.24
CA PHE A 191 14.98 12.63 18.30
C PHE A 191 14.38 13.09 16.98
N PRO A 192 15.10 13.96 16.21
CA PRO A 192 14.59 14.40 14.92
C PRO A 192 14.49 13.22 13.94
N ASN A 193 13.37 13.16 13.21
CA ASN A 193 13.12 12.11 12.22
C ASN A 193 14.02 12.24 11.00
N GLN A 194 14.42 13.47 10.63
CA GLN A 194 15.26 13.72 9.48
C GLN A 194 16.51 14.52 9.86
N SER A 195 17.60 14.35 9.11
CA SER A 195 18.86 15.07 9.31
C SER A 195 18.84 16.46 8.67
N TRP A 196 18.04 16.65 7.62
CA TRP A 196 18.11 17.80 6.74
C TRP A 196 16.76 18.48 6.55
N GLY A 197 16.78 19.80 6.33
CA GLY A 197 15.59 20.58 6.04
C GLY A 197 14.93 20.21 4.72
N VAL A 198 13.65 20.57 4.55
CA VAL A 198 12.78 20.17 3.43
C VAL A 198 13.39 20.56 2.07
N SER A 199 14.01 21.74 1.94
CA SER A 199 14.67 22.13 0.69
C SER A 199 15.82 21.21 0.30
N ARG A 200 16.58 20.71 1.27
CA ARG A 200 17.65 19.74 1.02
C ARG A 200 17.09 18.37 0.69
N GLN A 201 16.04 17.92 1.39
CA GLN A 201 15.35 16.67 1.09
C GLN A 201 14.86 16.63 -0.37
N LEU A 202 14.25 17.73 -0.86
CA LEU A 202 13.83 17.88 -2.27
C LEU A 202 15.00 17.71 -3.25
N THR A 203 16.15 18.37 -2.94
CA THR A 203 17.36 18.28 -3.76
C THR A 203 17.95 16.89 -3.79
N ASP A 204 17.90 16.17 -2.67
CA ASP A 204 18.43 14.81 -2.52
C ASP A 204 17.52 13.72 -3.08
N GLY A 205 16.35 14.08 -3.63
CA GLY A 205 15.48 13.12 -4.33
C GLY A 205 14.26 12.66 -3.53
N VAL A 206 13.98 13.21 -2.35
CA VAL A 206 12.72 12.95 -1.64
C VAL A 206 11.57 13.54 -2.43
N ARG A 207 10.50 12.75 -2.59
CA ARG A 207 9.29 13.13 -3.36
C ARG A 207 7.99 12.86 -2.61
N GLY A 208 8.02 12.16 -1.49
CA GLY A 208 6.93 12.06 -0.53
C GLY A 208 7.29 12.78 0.76
N PHE A 209 6.35 13.50 1.37
CA PHE A 209 6.57 14.25 2.60
C PHE A 209 5.40 13.98 3.56
N MET A 210 5.67 13.32 4.69
CA MET A 210 4.70 13.16 5.77
C MET A 210 4.87 14.31 6.74
N LEU A 211 3.77 15.00 7.05
CA LEU A 211 3.75 16.24 7.82
C LEU A 211 2.59 16.21 8.82
N ASP A 212 2.89 16.44 10.12
CA ASP A 212 1.87 16.54 11.15
C ASP A 212 1.46 18.00 11.32
N ALA A 213 0.26 18.33 10.91
CA ALA A 213 -0.25 19.69 10.86
C ALA A 213 -1.26 19.98 11.97
N TYR A 214 -1.01 21.02 12.74
CA TYR A 214 -1.85 21.46 13.85
C TYR A 214 -2.37 22.88 13.66
N THR A 215 -3.51 23.19 14.28
CA THR A 215 -4.00 24.57 14.38
C THR A 215 -3.44 25.23 15.63
N VAL A 216 -2.59 26.26 15.47
CA VAL A 216 -2.10 27.08 16.55
C VAL A 216 -2.36 28.55 16.23
N SER A 217 -3.08 29.26 17.09
CA SER A 217 -3.40 30.70 16.93
C SER A 217 -3.98 31.04 15.54
N GLY A 218 -4.81 30.15 14.98
CA GLY A 218 -5.45 30.33 13.68
C GLY A 218 -4.55 30.09 12.47
N GLN A 219 -3.39 29.49 12.65
CA GLN A 219 -2.48 29.07 11.58
C GLN A 219 -2.26 27.56 11.61
N ALA A 220 -2.06 26.96 10.42
CA ALA A 220 -1.59 25.59 10.32
C ALA A 220 -0.07 25.57 10.45
N VAL A 221 0.44 24.87 11.47
CA VAL A 221 1.86 24.72 11.80
C VAL A 221 2.23 23.27 11.92
N LEU A 222 3.52 22.96 11.81
CA LEU A 222 4.05 21.59 11.84
C LEU A 222 4.68 21.30 13.21
N CYS A 223 4.17 20.28 13.89
CA CYS A 223 4.68 19.86 15.18
C CYS A 223 4.60 18.33 15.32
N HIS A 224 5.57 17.72 16.00
CA HIS A 224 5.58 16.30 16.29
C HIS A 224 4.84 16.01 17.61
N ASN A 225 3.80 15.19 17.58
CA ASN A 225 2.88 14.82 18.66
C ASN A 225 1.98 15.95 19.18
N SER A 226 2.52 17.13 19.45
CA SER A 226 1.78 18.32 19.83
C SER A 226 2.61 19.58 19.63
N CYS A 227 1.94 20.73 19.60
CA CYS A 227 2.62 22.04 19.54
C CYS A 227 2.85 22.66 20.93
N ASP A 228 2.49 21.96 22.02
CA ASP A 228 2.64 22.48 23.37
C ASP A 228 4.12 22.65 23.73
N GLY A 229 4.52 23.86 24.10
CA GLY A 229 5.91 24.18 24.44
C GLY A 229 6.88 24.21 23.26
N VAL A 230 6.39 24.18 22.02
CA VAL A 230 7.21 24.38 20.81
C VAL A 230 7.36 25.89 20.56
N SER A 231 8.61 26.32 20.42
CA SER A 231 8.94 27.73 20.20
C SER A 231 9.22 27.97 18.72
N GLY A 232 8.26 28.60 17.99
CA GLY A 232 8.45 28.92 16.58
C GLY A 232 8.34 27.72 15.62
N PRO A 233 7.23 26.96 15.68
CA PRO A 233 6.99 25.85 14.76
C PRO A 233 6.90 26.39 13.32
N VAL A 234 7.33 25.56 12.36
CA VAL A 234 7.29 25.92 10.94
C VAL A 234 5.84 26.00 10.47
N PRO A 235 5.39 27.11 9.84
CA PRO A 235 4.08 27.15 9.19
C PRO A 235 4.01 26.13 8.04
N LEU A 236 2.92 25.38 7.94
CA LEU A 236 2.67 24.43 6.83
C LEU A 236 2.85 25.11 5.44
N ALA A 237 2.35 26.34 5.32
CA ALA A 237 2.47 27.13 4.08
C ALA A 237 3.93 27.36 3.65
N THR A 238 4.86 27.44 4.61
CA THR A 238 6.30 27.62 4.30
C THR A 238 6.87 26.39 3.59
N ASP A 239 6.60 25.19 4.06
CA ASP A 239 7.10 23.98 3.43
C ASP A 239 6.39 23.69 2.10
N LEU A 240 5.09 23.97 2.02
CA LEU A 240 4.36 23.88 0.75
C LEU A 240 4.91 24.88 -0.29
N GLN A 241 5.28 26.09 0.12
CA GLN A 241 5.89 27.07 -0.80
C GLN A 241 7.25 26.57 -1.32
N ARG A 242 8.09 25.97 -0.46
CA ARG A 242 9.36 25.33 -0.88
C ARG A 242 9.13 24.24 -1.94
N MET A 243 8.08 23.43 -1.76
CA MET A 243 7.72 22.37 -2.71
C MET A 243 7.20 22.94 -4.03
N VAL A 244 6.35 23.95 -3.99
CA VAL A 244 5.83 24.65 -5.19
C VAL A 244 6.97 25.30 -5.97
N ASP A 245 7.87 26.01 -5.29
CA ASP A 245 9.01 26.68 -5.93
C ASP A 245 9.96 25.65 -6.57
N PHE A 246 10.22 24.52 -5.87
CA PHE A 246 10.98 23.42 -6.43
C PHE A 246 10.33 22.83 -7.69
N LEU A 247 9.02 22.56 -7.66
CA LEU A 247 8.29 21.99 -8.80
C LEU A 247 8.27 22.92 -10.01
N LYS A 248 8.09 24.23 -9.80
CA LYS A 248 8.16 25.22 -10.87
C LYS A 248 9.55 25.32 -11.49
N ALA A 249 10.60 25.14 -10.70
CA ALA A 249 11.98 25.12 -11.19
C ALA A 249 12.37 23.78 -11.84
N ASN A 250 11.63 22.71 -11.56
CA ASN A 250 11.96 21.35 -12.01
C ASN A 250 10.73 20.68 -12.68
N PRO A 251 10.36 21.12 -13.90
CA PRO A 251 9.26 20.51 -14.63
C PRO A 251 9.57 19.01 -14.88
N GLY A 252 8.61 18.13 -14.63
CA GLY A 252 8.79 16.67 -14.72
C GLY A 252 9.00 15.99 -13.38
N GLN A 253 9.25 16.73 -12.30
CA GLN A 253 9.23 16.18 -10.95
C GLN A 253 7.78 16.12 -10.43
N PHE A 254 7.53 15.19 -9.48
CA PHE A 254 6.23 15.03 -8.84
C PHE A 254 6.45 14.90 -7.33
N VAL A 255 5.66 15.61 -6.55
CA VAL A 255 5.72 15.59 -5.09
C VAL A 255 4.35 15.21 -4.52
N THR A 256 4.36 14.41 -3.47
CA THR A 256 3.16 14.05 -2.71
C THR A 256 3.35 14.44 -1.24
N VAL A 257 2.34 15.07 -0.68
CA VAL A 257 2.27 15.41 0.74
C VAL A 257 1.22 14.53 1.41
N PHE A 258 1.55 13.95 2.55
CA PHE A 258 0.66 13.20 3.42
C PHE A 258 0.54 13.97 4.73
N LEU A 259 -0.67 14.47 5.02
CA LEU A 259 -0.94 15.19 6.25
C LEU A 259 -1.50 14.23 7.29
N GLU A 260 -0.81 14.12 8.43
CA GLU A 260 -1.43 13.74 9.67
C GLU A 260 -2.11 15.00 10.21
N ASP A 261 -3.42 15.08 10.05
CA ASP A 261 -4.12 16.35 9.98
C ASP A 261 -4.96 16.64 11.21
N TYR A 262 -4.40 17.45 12.10
CA TYR A 262 -5.06 17.97 13.31
C TYR A 262 -5.58 19.40 13.13
N THR A 263 -5.65 19.90 11.87
CA THR A 263 -6.10 21.28 11.60
C THR A 263 -7.61 21.38 11.53
N ALA A 264 -8.14 22.57 11.82
CA ALA A 264 -9.48 22.96 11.38
C ALA A 264 -9.48 23.18 9.85
N SER A 265 -10.57 22.78 9.19
CA SER A 265 -10.65 22.78 7.71
C SER A 265 -10.50 24.17 7.11
N ASP A 266 -11.04 25.21 7.75
CA ASP A 266 -10.91 26.61 7.34
C ASP A 266 -9.48 27.14 7.51
N VAL A 267 -8.78 26.72 8.56
CA VAL A 267 -7.38 27.06 8.81
C VAL A 267 -6.48 26.39 7.77
N LEU A 268 -6.70 25.11 7.48
CA LEU A 268 -5.97 24.42 6.42
C LEU A 268 -6.20 25.08 5.05
N LYS A 269 -7.47 25.34 4.72
CA LYS A 269 -7.84 26.05 3.48
C LYS A 269 -7.15 27.41 3.34
N SER A 270 -7.13 28.18 4.42
CA SER A 270 -6.47 29.49 4.43
C SER A 270 -4.96 29.38 4.27
N SER A 271 -4.33 28.39 4.91
CA SER A 271 -2.90 28.10 4.74
C SER A 271 -2.57 27.71 3.31
N LEU A 272 -3.35 26.84 2.69
CA LEU A 272 -3.16 26.47 1.28
C LEU A 272 -3.35 27.68 0.34
N ALA A 273 -4.35 28.52 0.60
CA ALA A 273 -4.62 29.72 -0.20
C ALA A 273 -3.48 30.76 -0.11
N SER A 274 -2.68 30.76 0.94
CA SER A 274 -1.54 31.66 1.11
C SER A 274 -0.29 31.22 0.33
N VAL A 275 -0.25 29.98 -0.19
CA VAL A 275 0.89 29.46 -0.96
C VAL A 275 0.80 29.93 -2.40
N SER A 276 1.78 30.73 -2.81
CA SER A 276 1.82 31.35 -4.15
C SER A 276 2.00 30.28 -5.24
N GLY A 277 1.05 30.22 -6.18
CA GLY A 277 1.10 29.31 -7.32
C GLY A 277 0.81 27.84 -6.98
N LEU A 278 0.26 27.54 -5.81
CA LEU A 278 -0.17 26.19 -5.45
C LEU A 278 -1.19 25.63 -6.47
N SER A 279 -2.19 26.44 -6.86
CA SER A 279 -3.21 26.02 -7.84
C SER A 279 -2.64 25.63 -9.20
N ASP A 280 -1.48 26.17 -9.57
CA ASP A 280 -0.85 25.86 -10.85
C ASP A 280 -0.35 24.43 -10.87
N VAL A 281 0.24 23.96 -9.77
CA VAL A 281 0.88 22.65 -9.65
C VAL A 281 -0.01 21.58 -9.00
N LEU A 282 -1.09 21.97 -8.33
CA LEU A 282 -1.95 21.03 -7.60
C LEU A 282 -2.67 20.06 -8.54
N TYR A 283 -2.50 18.76 -8.30
CA TYR A 283 -3.17 17.68 -9.00
C TYR A 283 -4.43 17.24 -8.27
N ARG A 284 -5.53 17.08 -9.01
CA ARG A 284 -6.88 16.74 -8.51
C ARG A 284 -7.38 15.43 -9.14
N PRO A 285 -6.98 14.25 -8.61
CA PRO A 285 -7.41 12.95 -9.15
C PRO A 285 -8.93 12.74 -9.10
N ASP A 286 -9.61 13.36 -8.13
CA ASP A 286 -11.07 13.34 -7.99
C ASP A 286 -11.80 14.01 -9.15
N GLN A 287 -11.19 14.98 -9.80
CA GLN A 287 -11.76 15.71 -10.95
C GLN A 287 -11.43 15.07 -12.30
N GLU A 288 -10.49 14.14 -12.34
CA GLU A 288 -10.01 13.52 -13.58
C GLU A 288 -10.51 12.08 -13.78
N GLY A 289 -11.41 11.61 -12.93
CA GLY A 289 -12.00 10.27 -13.06
C GLY A 289 -11.01 9.12 -12.80
N VAL A 290 -9.91 9.36 -12.07
CA VAL A 290 -8.86 8.37 -11.78
C VAL A 290 -9.44 7.09 -11.18
N ALA A 291 -10.46 7.19 -10.33
CA ALA A 291 -11.13 6.03 -9.73
C ALA A 291 -11.79 5.08 -10.76
N THR A 292 -11.98 5.51 -12.01
CA THR A 292 -12.60 4.73 -13.09
C THR A 292 -11.70 4.51 -14.29
N SER A 293 -10.67 5.33 -14.48
CA SER A 293 -9.78 5.29 -15.64
C SER A 293 -8.31 4.96 -15.30
N GLY A 294 -7.98 4.83 -13.99
CA GLY A 294 -6.62 4.61 -13.51
C GLY A 294 -5.78 5.91 -13.45
N TRP A 295 -4.58 5.78 -12.94
CA TRP A 295 -3.65 6.88 -12.79
C TRP A 295 -3.07 7.34 -14.13
N PRO A 296 -2.90 8.66 -14.34
CA PRO A 296 -2.34 9.20 -15.56
C PRO A 296 -0.84 8.88 -15.69
N ARG A 297 -0.33 9.05 -16.89
CA ARG A 297 1.12 8.95 -17.14
C ARG A 297 1.84 10.14 -16.50
N MET A 298 3.03 9.86 -15.98
CA MET A 298 3.89 10.90 -15.39
C MET A 298 4.19 12.04 -16.37
N ALA A 299 4.41 11.71 -17.64
CA ALA A 299 4.63 12.69 -18.70
C ALA A 299 3.43 13.61 -18.92
N ASP A 300 2.19 13.09 -18.81
CA ASP A 300 0.98 13.91 -18.96
C ASP A 300 0.79 14.87 -17.77
N LEU A 301 1.11 14.42 -16.56
CA LEU A 301 1.10 15.28 -15.37
C LEU A 301 2.12 16.41 -15.50
N ALA A 302 3.34 16.08 -15.91
CA ALA A 302 4.41 17.06 -16.15
C ALA A 302 4.04 18.07 -17.22
N ALA A 303 3.51 17.62 -18.37
CA ALA A 303 3.12 18.49 -19.46
C ALA A 303 2.02 19.51 -19.08
N ARG A 304 1.17 19.15 -18.10
CA ARG A 304 0.10 20.02 -17.60
C ARG A 304 0.52 20.83 -16.36
N GLY A 305 1.75 20.65 -15.87
CA GLY A 305 2.22 21.26 -14.63
C GLY A 305 1.53 20.75 -13.38
N LYS A 306 0.80 19.60 -13.43
CA LYS A 306 0.06 19.02 -12.29
C LYS A 306 0.95 18.05 -11.53
N GLN A 307 1.77 18.59 -10.62
CA GLN A 307 2.94 17.92 -10.06
C GLN A 307 2.91 17.79 -8.53
N LEU A 308 1.87 18.29 -7.84
CA LEU A 308 1.73 18.21 -6.40
C LEU A 308 0.41 17.54 -6.03
N LEU A 309 0.47 16.45 -5.28
CA LEU A 309 -0.68 15.74 -4.73
C LEU A 309 -0.67 15.87 -3.20
N ILE A 310 -1.80 16.22 -2.60
CA ILE A 310 -1.92 16.39 -1.14
C ILE A 310 -3.00 15.45 -0.62
N PHE A 311 -2.62 14.62 0.33
CA PHE A 311 -3.50 13.75 1.09
C PHE A 311 -3.66 14.22 2.54
N SER A 312 -4.80 13.91 3.14
CA SER A 312 -5.05 14.01 4.57
C SER A 312 -5.61 12.67 5.07
N ASP A 313 -5.20 12.25 6.25
CA ASP A 313 -5.74 11.08 6.95
C ASP A 313 -7.13 11.34 7.56
N ARG A 314 -7.58 12.60 7.57
CA ARG A 314 -8.85 13.01 8.16
C ARG A 314 -10.03 12.76 7.23
N THR A 315 -11.10 12.22 7.78
CA THR A 315 -12.31 11.86 7.04
C THR A 315 -13.20 13.06 6.72
N ARG A 316 -13.95 13.01 5.62
CA ARG A 316 -15.02 13.98 5.29
C ARG A 316 -16.08 14.09 6.40
N ALA A 317 -16.41 12.97 7.07
CA ALA A 317 -17.40 12.95 8.14
C ALA A 317 -17.00 13.85 9.32
N SER A 318 -15.69 13.92 9.67
CA SER A 318 -15.21 14.80 10.72
C SER A 318 -15.32 16.28 10.36
N ASP A 319 -15.14 16.63 9.09
CA ASP A 319 -15.30 18.00 8.60
C ASP A 319 -16.78 18.44 8.68
N VAL A 320 -17.68 17.60 8.17
CA VAL A 320 -19.13 17.87 8.19
C VAL A 320 -19.65 18.00 9.62
N SER A 321 -19.23 17.11 10.53
CA SER A 321 -19.64 17.17 11.95
C SER A 321 -19.13 18.40 12.67
N SER A 322 -18.02 18.98 12.21
CA SER A 322 -17.43 20.22 12.73
C SER A 322 -17.97 21.48 12.04
N GLY A 323 -18.85 21.35 11.05
CA GLY A 323 -19.43 22.47 10.30
C GLY A 323 -18.51 23.09 9.27
N TYR A 324 -17.41 22.44 8.93
CA TYR A 324 -16.45 22.90 7.93
C TYR A 324 -16.71 22.31 6.54
N ALA A 325 -16.15 22.94 5.51
CA ALA A 325 -16.11 22.36 4.17
C ALA A 325 -15.18 21.13 4.16
N THR A 326 -15.56 20.11 3.38
CA THR A 326 -14.71 18.92 3.23
C THR A 326 -13.41 19.27 2.49
N ARG A 327 -12.29 18.67 2.88
CA ARG A 327 -10.94 19.01 2.39
C ARG A 327 -10.77 18.77 0.90
N ASP A 328 -11.43 17.79 0.32
CA ASP A 328 -11.40 17.52 -1.11
C ASP A 328 -11.94 18.69 -1.96
N THR A 329 -12.82 19.52 -1.42
CA THR A 329 -13.35 20.70 -2.15
C THR A 329 -12.27 21.73 -2.48
N PHE A 330 -11.17 21.76 -1.74
CA PHE A 330 -10.03 22.64 -1.98
C PHE A 330 -8.71 21.89 -2.31
N GLY A 331 -8.80 20.61 -2.66
CA GLY A 331 -7.70 19.88 -3.27
C GLY A 331 -6.88 18.99 -2.34
N VAL A 332 -7.37 18.72 -1.15
CA VAL A 332 -6.75 17.75 -0.23
C VAL A 332 -7.59 16.46 -0.20
N MET A 333 -7.02 15.38 -0.70
CA MET A 333 -7.72 14.12 -0.88
C MET A 333 -7.72 13.30 0.41
N TYR A 334 -8.81 12.56 0.69
CA TYR A 334 -8.83 11.63 1.82
C TYR A 334 -7.94 10.42 1.52
N GLN A 335 -6.81 10.30 2.20
CA GLN A 335 -5.76 9.32 1.93
C GLN A 335 -6.29 7.89 1.80
N ARG A 336 -7.16 7.46 2.72
CA ARG A 336 -7.69 6.09 2.73
C ARG A 336 -8.46 5.72 1.46
N GLU A 337 -9.04 6.67 0.74
CA GLU A 337 -9.75 6.38 -0.53
C GLU A 337 -8.77 6.09 -1.68
N TRP A 338 -7.61 6.72 -1.68
CA TRP A 338 -6.64 6.74 -2.78
C TRP A 338 -5.43 5.84 -2.56
N THR A 339 -5.22 5.40 -1.32
CA THR A 339 -4.05 4.59 -0.97
C THR A 339 -4.42 3.30 -0.25
N VAL A 340 -3.47 2.39 -0.20
CA VAL A 340 -3.32 1.36 0.84
C VAL A 340 -2.04 1.64 1.59
N GLU A 341 -1.99 1.32 2.89
CA GLU A 341 -0.85 1.67 3.73
C GLU A 341 -0.63 0.60 4.78
N ASN A 342 0.63 0.18 4.98
CA ASN A 342 0.93 -0.75 6.06
C ASN A 342 0.98 -0.02 7.41
N TYR A 343 0.93 -0.83 8.49
CA TYR A 343 1.04 -0.31 9.86
C TYR A 343 2.30 0.55 9.99
N TRP A 344 2.18 1.69 10.66
CA TRP A 344 3.18 2.76 10.64
C TRP A 344 4.44 2.43 11.42
N SER A 345 4.40 1.61 12.49
CA SER A 345 5.58 1.31 13.31
C SER A 345 6.13 -0.09 13.06
N MET A 346 7.46 -0.21 13.06
CA MET A 346 8.18 -1.48 13.10
C MET A 346 8.61 -1.84 14.53
N GLY A 347 8.21 -1.09 15.56
CA GLY A 347 8.56 -1.30 16.95
C GLY A 347 9.13 -0.05 17.63
N GLY A 348 9.59 -0.18 18.88
CA GLY A 348 10.22 0.90 19.63
C GLY A 348 11.54 1.39 19.02
N GLY A 349 12.21 2.36 19.66
CA GLY A 349 13.45 2.94 19.13
C GLY A 349 14.64 1.98 19.03
N ILE A 350 14.65 0.92 19.84
CA ILE A 350 15.68 -0.13 19.88
C ILE A 350 15.04 -1.52 19.97
N GLY A 351 15.81 -2.58 19.76
CA GLY A 351 15.34 -3.97 19.81
C GLY A 351 14.94 -4.50 18.44
N ASP A 352 14.21 -5.62 18.45
CA ASP A 352 13.78 -6.29 17.23
C ASP A 352 12.71 -5.49 16.48
N SER A 353 12.74 -5.60 15.16
CA SER A 353 11.76 -4.97 14.28
C SER A 353 10.68 -5.96 13.89
N ASP A 354 9.44 -5.52 13.85
CA ASP A 354 8.35 -6.23 13.16
C ASP A 354 8.42 -5.98 11.66
N TRP A 355 8.83 -7.01 10.92
CA TRP A 355 8.93 -6.97 9.45
C TRP A 355 7.60 -7.26 8.75
N SER A 356 6.56 -7.67 9.46
CA SER A 356 5.27 -7.96 8.85
C SER A 356 4.69 -6.73 8.14
N CYS A 357 3.92 -7.01 7.09
CA CYS A 357 3.30 -5.98 6.29
C CYS A 357 1.77 -6.19 6.31
N TYR A 358 1.09 -5.51 7.22
CA TYR A 358 -0.37 -5.54 7.35
C TYR A 358 -0.94 -4.13 7.35
N SER A 359 -2.21 -4.01 6.97
CA SER A 359 -2.84 -2.70 6.81
C SER A 359 -2.98 -1.95 8.14
N ARG A 360 -2.63 -0.65 8.15
CA ARG A 360 -2.93 0.26 9.27
C ARG A 360 -4.44 0.42 9.52
N TRP A 361 -5.26 0.16 8.51
CA TRP A 361 -6.74 0.23 8.61
C TRP A 361 -7.38 -1.14 8.85
N GLY A 362 -6.58 -2.15 9.17
CA GLY A 362 -7.05 -3.51 9.45
C GLY A 362 -7.77 -4.15 8.27
N THR A 363 -8.67 -5.09 8.58
CA THR A 363 -9.42 -5.84 7.57
C THR A 363 -10.44 -4.98 6.79
N GLY A 364 -10.77 -3.78 7.28
CA GLY A 364 -11.68 -2.86 6.58
C GLY A 364 -11.09 -2.22 5.31
N ARG A 365 -9.75 -2.25 5.15
CA ARG A 365 -9.03 -1.88 3.92
C ARG A 365 -7.69 -2.61 3.88
N PRO A 366 -7.66 -3.88 3.49
CA PRO A 366 -6.42 -4.66 3.39
C PRO A 366 -5.47 -4.05 2.35
N LEU A 367 -4.18 -4.35 2.44
CA LEU A 367 -3.18 -3.89 1.47
C LEU A 367 -3.48 -4.39 0.05
N THR A 368 -4.17 -5.52 -0.06
CA THR A 368 -4.59 -6.11 -1.34
C THR A 368 -5.79 -5.40 -1.98
N THR A 369 -6.34 -4.35 -1.34
CA THR A 369 -7.44 -3.57 -1.95
C THR A 369 -7.01 -3.09 -3.34
N ASP A 370 -7.81 -3.49 -4.35
CA ASP A 370 -7.52 -3.24 -5.75
C ASP A 370 -8.78 -3.44 -6.60
N SER A 371 -8.81 -2.87 -7.79
CA SER A 371 -9.86 -3.14 -8.78
C SER A 371 -9.28 -3.05 -10.20
N ALA A 372 -9.99 -3.59 -11.17
CA ALA A 372 -9.57 -3.51 -12.58
C ALA A 372 -9.51 -2.07 -13.11
N ALA A 373 -10.28 -1.16 -12.52
CA ALA A 373 -10.36 0.24 -12.94
C ALA A 373 -9.45 1.17 -12.14
N PHE A 374 -9.10 0.80 -10.90
CA PHE A 374 -8.37 1.67 -10.00
C PHE A 374 -7.42 0.88 -9.09
N HIS A 375 -6.14 1.24 -9.15
CA HIS A 375 -5.07 0.69 -8.32
C HIS A 375 -4.67 1.71 -7.25
N PRO A 376 -5.10 1.56 -5.98
CA PRO A 376 -4.67 2.45 -4.90
C PRO A 376 -3.15 2.48 -4.77
N LEU A 377 -2.57 3.66 -4.53
CA LEU A 377 -1.14 3.81 -4.31
C LEU A 377 -0.74 3.15 -2.99
N PHE A 378 0.36 2.43 -2.97
CA PHE A 378 0.83 1.76 -1.77
C PHE A 378 1.87 2.61 -1.02
N VAL A 379 1.53 3.02 0.20
CA VAL A 379 2.43 3.70 1.14
C VAL A 379 3.02 2.64 2.06
N MET A 380 4.33 2.45 1.98
CA MET A 380 5.08 1.53 2.82
C MET A 380 5.86 2.28 3.88
N ASN A 381 5.39 2.20 5.11
CA ASN A 381 6.06 2.74 6.29
C ASN A 381 7.19 1.82 6.74
N HIS A 382 8.37 2.40 6.92
CA HIS A 382 9.59 1.71 7.32
C HIS A 382 10.36 2.55 8.34
N PHE A 383 9.76 2.76 9.49
CA PHE A 383 10.32 3.53 10.59
C PHE A 383 9.81 2.99 11.93
N ARG A 384 10.35 3.50 13.03
CA ARG A 384 10.03 3.11 14.40
C ARG A 384 9.31 4.21 15.14
N ASP A 385 8.78 3.92 16.33
CA ASP A 385 8.13 4.90 17.21
C ASP A 385 9.07 6.05 17.60
N TYR A 386 10.37 5.74 17.77
CA TYR A 386 11.41 6.73 18.09
C TYR A 386 12.58 6.58 17.13
N THR A 387 13.01 7.71 16.56
CA THR A 387 14.13 7.74 15.62
C THR A 387 15.45 7.77 16.34
N ILE A 388 16.21 6.66 16.28
CA ILE A 388 17.59 6.57 16.74
C ILE A 388 18.47 6.34 15.50
N SER A 389 19.44 7.21 15.25
CA SER A 389 20.22 7.21 14.01
C SER A 389 20.85 5.87 13.66
N GLY A 390 21.47 5.18 14.63
CA GLY A 390 22.09 3.88 14.38
C GLY A 390 21.09 2.76 14.07
N THR A 391 19.89 2.83 14.65
CA THR A 391 18.80 1.88 14.34
C THR A 391 18.20 2.20 12.98
N ALA A 392 17.95 3.48 12.68
CA ALA A 392 17.45 3.91 11.37
C ALA A 392 18.43 3.53 10.24
N GLU A 393 19.76 3.71 10.44
CA GLU A 393 20.77 3.28 9.48
C GLU A 393 20.72 1.77 9.21
N THR A 394 20.62 0.97 10.27
CA THR A 394 20.52 -0.50 10.17
C THR A 394 19.24 -0.94 9.45
N ASP A 395 18.11 -0.35 9.81
CA ASP A 395 16.81 -0.69 9.24
C ASP A 395 16.74 -0.25 7.76
N ASN A 396 17.19 0.97 7.43
CA ASN A 396 17.22 1.47 6.07
C ASN A 396 18.10 0.60 5.15
N GLY A 397 19.20 0.02 5.68
CA GLY A 397 20.00 -0.96 4.94
C GLY A 397 19.24 -2.23 4.54
N LYS A 398 18.09 -2.50 5.16
CA LYS A 398 17.20 -3.64 4.87
C LYS A 398 15.92 -3.25 4.13
N LEU A 399 15.73 -1.96 3.82
CA LEU A 399 14.53 -1.42 3.20
C LEU A 399 14.16 -2.15 1.91
N GLN A 400 15.14 -2.38 1.02
CA GLN A 400 14.90 -3.08 -0.24
C GLN A 400 14.38 -4.50 -0.03
N ASN A 401 15.01 -5.25 0.87
CA ASN A 401 14.57 -6.61 1.19
C ASN A 401 13.15 -6.62 1.75
N ARG A 402 12.82 -5.70 2.67
CA ARG A 402 11.46 -5.61 3.22
C ARG A 402 10.45 -5.25 2.14
N ALA A 403 10.76 -4.29 1.27
CA ALA A 403 9.88 -3.91 0.17
C ALA A 403 9.58 -5.08 -0.77
N GLN A 404 10.62 -5.84 -1.17
CA GLN A 404 10.49 -6.89 -2.18
C GLN A 404 9.94 -8.21 -1.60
N THR A 405 10.44 -8.62 -0.42
CA THR A 405 10.16 -9.95 0.15
C THR A 405 8.94 -9.97 1.07
N PHE A 406 8.69 -8.87 1.79
CA PHE A 406 7.60 -8.81 2.77
C PHE A 406 6.40 -8.04 2.25
N CYS A 407 6.60 -6.79 1.84
CA CYS A 407 5.48 -5.88 1.59
C CYS A 407 4.89 -6.02 0.17
N THR A 408 5.71 -6.30 -0.84
CA THR A 408 5.19 -6.55 -2.20
C THR A 408 4.27 -7.77 -2.24
N PRO A 409 4.60 -8.95 -1.66
CA PRO A 409 3.66 -10.06 -1.58
C PRO A 409 2.42 -9.72 -0.75
N ALA A 410 2.57 -9.07 0.40
CA ALA A 410 1.46 -8.71 1.27
C ALA A 410 0.44 -7.78 0.59
N ALA A 411 0.90 -6.83 -0.21
CA ALA A 411 0.06 -5.89 -0.95
C ALA A 411 -0.31 -6.35 -2.36
N ARG A 412 0.38 -7.37 -2.89
CA ARG A 412 0.29 -7.82 -4.30
C ARG A 412 0.63 -6.69 -5.29
N LYS A 413 1.38 -5.71 -4.83
CA LYS A 413 1.84 -4.56 -5.62
C LYS A 413 3.12 -4.00 -5.04
N LYS A 414 3.92 -3.38 -5.89
CA LYS A 414 5.13 -2.69 -5.49
C LYS A 414 4.78 -1.42 -4.71
N PRO A 415 5.54 -1.05 -3.66
CA PRO A 415 5.32 0.23 -2.97
C PRO A 415 5.51 1.42 -3.92
N ASN A 416 4.58 2.39 -3.82
CA ASN A 416 4.69 3.68 -4.48
C ASN A 416 5.44 4.70 -3.62
N TYR A 417 5.32 4.61 -2.32
CA TYR A 417 5.99 5.49 -1.37
C TYR A 417 6.72 4.65 -0.33
N LEU A 418 8.03 4.87 -0.21
CA LEU A 418 8.86 4.27 0.84
C LEU A 418 9.13 5.33 1.89
N ALA A 419 8.37 5.28 2.99
CA ALA A 419 8.47 6.24 4.08
C ALA A 419 9.50 5.78 5.11
N VAL A 420 10.52 6.61 5.34
CA VAL A 420 11.66 6.32 6.22
C VAL A 420 12.00 7.49 7.11
N ASP A 421 12.56 7.17 8.27
CA ASP A 421 13.36 8.12 9.04
C ASP A 421 14.79 8.16 8.52
N ARG A 422 15.48 9.31 8.69
CA ARG A 422 16.89 9.46 8.30
C ARG A 422 17.14 8.94 6.88
N TYR A 423 16.42 9.50 5.90
CA TYR A 423 16.50 9.08 4.49
C TYR A 423 17.93 9.08 3.92
N ASP A 424 18.84 9.80 4.56
CA ASP A 424 20.27 9.95 4.22
C ASP A 424 21.17 8.84 4.80
N LEU A 425 20.63 7.95 5.64
CA LEU A 425 21.36 6.85 6.28
C LEU A 425 20.94 5.50 5.70
N GLY A 426 21.87 4.52 5.76
CA GLY A 426 21.64 3.15 5.32
C GLY A 426 22.58 2.70 4.20
N SER A 427 22.83 1.40 4.11
CA SER A 427 23.62 0.78 3.03
C SER A 427 23.01 -0.56 2.62
N PRO A 428 22.37 -0.67 1.42
CA PRO A 428 22.18 0.39 0.43
C PRO A 428 21.37 1.55 0.99
N SER A 429 21.54 2.75 0.44
CA SER A 429 20.76 3.92 0.86
C SER A 429 19.30 3.81 0.42
N PRO A 430 18.34 4.49 1.11
CA PRO A 430 16.96 4.56 0.64
C PRO A 430 16.82 5.09 -0.79
N VAL A 431 17.65 6.04 -1.22
CA VAL A 431 17.70 6.52 -2.62
C VAL A 431 18.05 5.39 -3.58
N THR A 432 19.11 4.64 -3.29
CA THR A 432 19.51 3.47 -4.11
C THR A 432 18.41 2.42 -4.17
N THR A 433 17.71 2.20 -3.07
CA THR A 433 16.57 1.28 -3.02
C THR A 433 15.44 1.73 -3.94
N VAL A 434 15.08 3.03 -3.91
CA VAL A 434 14.06 3.60 -4.82
C VAL A 434 14.50 3.46 -6.28
N ASP A 435 15.75 3.76 -6.61
CA ASP A 435 16.29 3.59 -7.95
C ASP A 435 16.16 2.14 -8.41
N THR A 436 16.52 1.17 -7.55
CA THR A 436 16.36 -0.25 -7.84
C THR A 436 14.91 -0.64 -8.11
N LEU A 437 13.98 -0.22 -7.26
CA LEU A 437 12.55 -0.51 -7.44
C LEU A 437 11.97 0.16 -8.70
N ASN A 438 12.56 1.23 -9.17
CA ASN A 438 12.19 1.92 -10.40
C ASN A 438 12.83 1.34 -11.66
N THR A 439 13.56 0.22 -11.58
CA THR A 439 14.03 -0.50 -12.77
C THR A 439 13.01 -1.48 -13.33
N TYR A 440 11.97 -1.84 -12.57
CA TYR A 440 11.00 -2.86 -12.95
C TYR A 440 9.57 -2.55 -12.51
N VAL A 441 8.62 -3.25 -13.13
CA VAL A 441 7.25 -3.45 -12.66
C VAL A 441 7.00 -4.95 -12.45
N LEU A 442 6.00 -5.29 -11.64
CA LEU A 442 5.58 -6.69 -11.47
C LEU A 442 4.92 -7.18 -12.77
N THR A 443 5.16 -8.43 -13.12
CA THR A 443 4.52 -9.06 -14.29
C THR A 443 3.03 -9.19 -14.03
N PRO A 444 2.15 -8.68 -14.90
CA PRO A 444 0.71 -8.82 -14.74
C PRO A 444 0.26 -10.29 -14.68
N GLY A 445 -0.74 -10.58 -13.86
CA GLY A 445 -1.41 -11.89 -13.81
C GLY A 445 -0.74 -12.92 -12.91
N GLN A 446 0.20 -12.52 -12.08
CA GLN A 446 0.76 -13.37 -11.02
C GLN A 446 0.08 -13.11 -9.67
#